data_42a8e8e0d753fc74ae16ee147a0a6117
#
_entry.id   42a8e8e0d753fc74ae16ee147a0a6117
#
_cell.length_a   1.000
_cell.length_b   1.000
_cell.length_c   1.000
_cell.angle_alpha   90.00
_cell.angle_beta   90.00
_cell.angle_gamma   90.00
#
_symmetry.space_group_name_H-M   'P 1'
#
loop_
_entity.id
_entity.type
_entity.pdbx_description
1 polymer ?
#
loop_
_entity_poly.entity_id
_entity_poly.type
_entity_poly.pdbx_seq_one_letter_code
_entity_poly.pdbx_strand_id
1 'polypeptide(L)'
;MITKKQILEKLNQVIEPELGMSIVDLGFIYEVKILKSKKDEKQKAEIKMTFSTPACPMANYLLEQVKSRLDELGDGIDIQVNVVFDPPWAPDKMSKKAKARLGYL
;
A
#
# COMPACT_ATOMS: atom_id res chain seq x y z
N MET A 1 -15.63 -10.74 7.41
CA MET A 1 -15.22 -10.14 6.12
C MET A 1 -14.06 -9.17 6.33
N ILE A 2 -13.15 -9.17 5.40
CA ILE A 2 -12.01 -8.26 5.45
C ILE A 2 -12.43 -6.88 4.97
N THR A 3 -12.05 -5.85 5.71
CA THR A 3 -12.41 -4.46 5.42
C THR A 3 -11.21 -3.70 4.85
N LYS A 4 -11.51 -2.58 4.20
CA LYS A 4 -10.47 -1.65 3.72
C LYS A 4 -9.56 -1.22 4.87
N LYS A 5 -10.11 -0.97 6.05
CA LYS A 5 -9.35 -0.59 7.24
C LYS A 5 -8.32 -1.66 7.61
N GLN A 6 -8.73 -2.94 7.59
CA GLN A 6 -7.82 -4.04 7.89
C GLN A 6 -6.67 -4.12 6.88
N ILE A 7 -6.97 -3.91 5.60
CA ILE A 7 -5.95 -3.88 4.56
C ILE A 7 -4.98 -2.72 4.80
N LEU A 8 -5.49 -1.53 5.09
CA LEU A 8 -4.64 -0.36 5.35
C LEU A 8 -3.78 -0.56 6.61
N GLU A 9 -4.30 -1.21 7.65
CA GLU A 9 -3.53 -1.50 8.84
C GLU A 9 -2.34 -2.42 8.53
N LYS A 10 -2.54 -3.43 7.67
CA LYS A 10 -1.45 -4.30 7.24
C LYS A 10 -0.43 -3.55 6.39
N LEU A 11 -0.90 -2.72 5.47
CA LEU A 11 -0.02 -1.91 4.63
C LEU A 11 0.78 -0.90 5.46
N ASN A 12 0.18 -0.39 6.54
CA ASN A 12 0.87 0.54 7.44
C ASN A 12 2.03 -0.12 8.21
N GLN A 13 2.08 -1.43 8.24
CA GLN A 13 3.20 -2.17 8.84
C GLN A 13 4.39 -2.30 7.90
N VAL A 14 4.22 -1.97 6.62
CA VAL A 14 5.30 -2.00 5.65
C VAL A 14 6.08 -0.70 5.75
N ILE A 15 7.34 -0.79 6.16
CA ILE A 15 8.20 0.37 6.42
C ILE A 15 9.20 0.51 5.28
N GLU A 16 9.29 1.70 4.71
CA GLU A 16 10.29 2.04 3.72
C GLU A 16 11.59 2.30 4.47
N PRO A 17 12.66 1.49 4.22
CA PRO A 17 13.86 1.51 5.09
C PRO A 17 14.67 2.80 5.03
N GLU A 18 14.72 3.47 3.88
CA GLU A 18 15.51 4.69 3.73
C GLU A 18 14.97 5.85 4.56
N LEU A 19 13.65 5.93 4.68
CA LEU A 19 12.99 7.00 5.41
C LEU A 19 12.47 6.57 6.78
N GLY A 20 12.40 5.25 7.02
CA GLY A 20 11.91 4.71 8.29
C GLY A 20 10.42 4.98 8.53
N MET A 21 9.63 5.10 7.47
CA MET A 21 8.22 5.44 7.56
C MET A 21 7.37 4.46 6.77
N SER A 22 6.11 4.30 7.19
CA SER A 22 5.20 3.39 6.50
C SER A 22 4.88 3.89 5.09
N ILE A 23 4.63 2.95 4.18
CA ILE A 23 4.25 3.30 2.82
C ILE A 23 2.90 4.01 2.75
N VAL A 24 2.03 3.80 3.75
CA VAL A 24 0.77 4.54 3.86
C VAL A 24 1.03 6.01 4.17
N ASP A 25 1.88 6.28 5.17
CA ASP A 25 2.24 7.65 5.54
C ASP A 25 2.98 8.37 4.42
N LEU A 26 3.78 7.64 3.64
CA LEU A 26 4.50 8.23 2.51
C LEU A 26 3.61 8.54 1.31
N GLY A 27 2.34 8.11 1.36
CA GLY A 27 1.42 8.37 0.27
C GLY A 27 1.63 7.47 -0.94
N PHE A 28 2.21 6.28 -0.73
CA PHE A 28 2.45 5.32 -1.81
C PHE A 28 1.19 4.50 -2.15
N ILE A 29 0.18 4.50 -1.28
CA ILE A 29 -1.06 3.77 -1.53
C ILE A 29 -2.08 4.75 -2.11
N TYR A 30 -2.43 4.55 -3.38
CA TYR A 30 -3.36 5.44 -4.07
C TYR A 30 -4.81 5.00 -3.93
N GLU A 31 -5.06 3.69 -3.92
CA GLU A 31 -6.43 3.20 -3.86
C GLU A 31 -6.45 1.79 -3.26
N VAL A 32 -7.47 1.53 -2.45
CA VAL A 32 -7.80 0.18 -1.97
C VAL A 32 -9.27 -0.05 -2.30
N LYS A 33 -9.55 -1.03 -3.14
CA LYS A 33 -10.90 -1.34 -3.60
C LYS A 33 -11.22 -2.79 -3.27
N ILE A 34 -12.34 -3.02 -2.59
CA ILE A 34 -12.78 -4.37 -2.24
C ILE A 34 -14.02 -4.70 -3.05
N LEU A 35 -13.98 -5.84 -3.72
CA LEU A 35 -15.06 -6.38 -4.53
C LEU A 35 -15.49 -7.72 -3.94
N LYS A 36 -16.77 -8.00 -3.99
CA LYS A 36 -17.30 -9.30 -3.57
C LYS A 36 -17.56 -10.16 -4.81
N SER A 37 -17.05 -11.39 -4.79
CA SER A 37 -17.43 -12.35 -5.80
C SER A 37 -18.73 -13.04 -5.38
N LYS A 38 -19.70 -13.06 -6.30
CA LYS A 38 -20.98 -13.72 -6.04
C LYS A 38 -20.91 -15.24 -6.23
N LYS A 39 -19.89 -15.73 -6.91
CA LYS A 39 -19.85 -17.16 -7.30
C LYS A 39 -19.21 -18.06 -6.24
N ASP A 40 -18.20 -17.58 -5.57
CA ASP A 40 -17.42 -18.40 -4.62
C ASP A 40 -17.32 -17.79 -3.23
N GLU A 41 -18.03 -16.70 -3.01
CA GLU A 41 -18.05 -15.96 -1.74
C GLU A 41 -16.68 -15.42 -1.31
N LYS A 42 -15.66 -15.59 -2.15
CA LYS A 42 -14.34 -15.08 -1.88
C LYS A 42 -14.29 -13.60 -2.21
N GLN A 43 -13.72 -12.81 -1.31
CA GLN A 43 -13.51 -11.39 -1.57
C GLN A 43 -12.37 -11.19 -2.55
N LYS A 44 -12.40 -10.09 -3.27
CA LYS A 44 -11.31 -9.65 -4.12
C LYS A 44 -10.94 -8.23 -3.77
N ALA A 45 -9.67 -7.95 -3.64
CA ALA A 45 -9.18 -6.60 -3.39
C ALA A 45 -8.21 -6.18 -4.48
N GLU A 46 -8.31 -4.93 -4.90
CA GLU A 46 -7.36 -4.32 -5.83
C GLU A 46 -6.71 -3.14 -5.12
N ILE A 47 -5.39 -3.13 -5.12
CA ILE A 47 -4.62 -2.07 -4.49
C ILE A 47 -3.78 -1.39 -5.57
N LYS A 48 -3.93 -0.07 -5.67
CA LYS A 48 -3.06 0.75 -6.51
C LYS A 48 -2.02 1.40 -5.64
N MET A 49 -0.76 1.19 -5.95
CA MET A 49 0.33 1.80 -5.22
C MET A 49 1.40 2.33 -6.16
N THR A 50 2.26 3.15 -5.64
CA THR A 50 3.36 3.72 -6.40
C THR A 50 4.63 3.73 -5.56
N PHE A 51 5.72 4.17 -6.18
CA PHE A 51 6.98 4.45 -5.51
C PHE A 51 7.39 5.90 -5.81
N SER A 52 8.39 6.39 -5.10
CA SER A 52 8.86 7.77 -5.30
C SER A 52 9.38 8.01 -6.73
N THR A 53 9.96 6.99 -7.35
CA THR A 53 10.37 7.04 -8.76
C THR A 53 10.22 5.65 -9.39
N PRO A 54 10.11 5.56 -10.74
CA PRO A 54 10.11 4.25 -11.41
C PRO A 54 11.40 3.45 -11.19
N ALA A 55 12.49 4.13 -10.85
CA ALA A 55 13.79 3.51 -10.62
C ALA A 55 14.07 3.23 -9.14
N CYS A 56 13.02 3.17 -8.31
CA CYS A 56 13.18 2.94 -6.87
C CYS A 56 13.90 1.60 -6.62
N PRO A 57 15.11 1.61 -6.00
CA PRO A 57 15.84 0.36 -5.78
C PRO A 57 15.19 -0.56 -4.76
N MET A 58 14.27 -0.02 -3.95
CA MET A 58 13.57 -0.79 -2.94
C MET A 58 12.22 -1.36 -3.42
N ALA A 59 11.90 -1.19 -4.71
CA ALA A 59 10.59 -1.59 -5.23
C ALA A 59 10.28 -3.07 -4.98
N ASN A 60 11.21 -3.96 -5.31
CA ASN A 60 11.00 -5.40 -5.13
C ASN A 60 10.86 -5.76 -3.65
N TYR A 61 11.68 -5.17 -2.80
CA TYR A 61 11.61 -5.38 -1.35
C TYR A 61 10.23 -4.95 -0.82
N LEU A 62 9.77 -3.75 -1.19
CA LEU A 62 8.49 -3.23 -0.72
C LEU A 62 7.32 -4.09 -1.21
N LEU A 63 7.37 -4.55 -2.47
CA LEU A 63 6.32 -5.42 -3.00
C LEU A 63 6.27 -6.76 -2.25
N GLU A 64 7.40 -7.34 -1.92
CA GLU A 64 7.47 -8.57 -1.14
C GLU A 64 6.89 -8.36 0.25
N GLN A 65 7.21 -7.23 0.89
CA GLN A 65 6.68 -6.90 2.21
C GLN A 65 5.17 -6.69 2.16
N VAL A 66 4.66 -6.00 1.13
CA VAL A 66 3.23 -5.80 0.94
C VAL A 66 2.53 -7.14 0.83
N LYS A 67 3.02 -8.03 -0.02
CA LYS A 67 2.40 -9.36 -0.20
C LYS A 67 2.44 -10.17 1.08
N SER A 68 3.57 -10.15 1.78
CA SER A 68 3.74 -10.90 3.03
C SER A 68 2.74 -10.43 4.10
N ARG A 69 2.59 -9.12 4.26
CA ARG A 69 1.66 -8.58 5.25
C ARG A 69 0.20 -8.87 4.89
N LEU A 70 -0.15 -8.77 3.61
CA LEU A 70 -1.51 -9.04 3.17
C LEU A 70 -1.87 -10.52 3.26
N ASP A 71 -0.90 -11.41 3.09
CA ASP A 71 -1.12 -12.86 3.25
C ASP A 71 -1.55 -13.21 4.68
N GLU A 72 -1.21 -12.38 5.67
CA GLU A 72 -1.63 -12.56 7.05
C GLU A 72 -3.16 -12.44 7.23
N LEU A 73 -3.86 -11.86 6.25
CA LEU A 73 -5.31 -11.75 6.27
C LEU A 73 -6.02 -13.08 5.93
N GLY A 74 -5.28 -14.09 5.47
CA GLY A 74 -5.82 -15.40 5.19
C GLY A 74 -6.24 -15.61 3.75
N ASP A 75 -6.80 -16.79 3.47
CA ASP A 75 -7.13 -17.23 2.11
C ASP A 75 -8.52 -16.79 1.63
N GLY A 76 -9.30 -16.13 2.49
CA GLY A 76 -10.66 -15.71 2.16
C GLY A 76 -10.74 -14.51 1.24
N ILE A 77 -9.59 -13.98 0.81
CA ILE A 77 -9.54 -12.82 -0.06
C ILE A 77 -8.41 -13.00 -1.09
N ASP A 78 -8.71 -12.63 -2.33
CA ASP A 78 -7.74 -12.61 -3.41
C ASP A 78 -7.30 -11.16 -3.62
N ILE A 79 -6.03 -10.87 -3.43
CA ILE A 79 -5.51 -9.51 -3.46
C ILE A 79 -4.60 -9.31 -4.66
N GLN A 80 -4.92 -8.32 -5.47
CA GLN A 80 -4.11 -7.91 -6.61
C GLN A 80 -3.49 -6.55 -6.31
N VAL A 81 -2.16 -6.45 -6.48
CA VAL A 81 -1.43 -5.20 -6.28
C VAL A 81 -0.95 -4.70 -7.64
N ASN A 82 -1.38 -3.49 -7.98
CA ASN A 82 -1.00 -2.83 -9.23
C ASN A 82 -0.10 -1.63 -8.91
N VAL A 83 1.10 -1.64 -9.49
CA VAL A 83 2.02 -0.51 -9.37
C VAL A 83 1.75 0.45 -10.51
N VAL A 84 1.49 1.71 -10.16
CA VAL A 84 1.18 2.76 -11.14
C VAL A 84 2.08 3.97 -10.89
N PHE A 85 2.37 4.72 -11.94
CA PHE A 85 3.18 5.94 -11.85
C PHE A 85 2.44 7.17 -12.39
N ASP A 86 1.12 7.07 -12.52
CA ASP A 86 0.27 8.15 -12.94
C ASP A 86 -0.94 8.21 -11.99
N PRO A 87 -1.13 9.31 -11.25
CA PRO A 87 -0.23 10.47 -11.20
C PRO A 87 1.10 10.15 -10.53
N PRO A 88 2.18 10.86 -10.90
CA PRO A 88 3.48 10.62 -10.27
C PRO A 88 3.46 11.00 -8.79
N TRP A 89 4.20 10.26 -8.00
CA TRP A 89 4.30 10.57 -6.58
C TRP A 89 5.04 11.89 -6.36
N ALA A 90 4.60 12.62 -5.34
CA ALA A 90 5.27 13.85 -4.90
C ALA A 90 5.14 13.98 -3.38
N PRO A 91 6.02 14.76 -2.72
CA PRO A 91 5.96 14.90 -1.26
C PRO A 91 4.64 15.38 -0.69
N ASP A 92 3.84 16.11 -1.46
CA ASP A 92 2.53 16.57 -1.00
C ASP A 92 1.52 15.44 -0.79
N LYS A 93 1.82 14.24 -1.27
CA LYS A 93 0.97 13.07 -1.05
C LYS A 93 1.19 12.41 0.31
N MET A 94 2.24 12.80 1.02
CA MET A 94 2.52 12.27 2.35
C MET A 94 1.47 12.74 3.36
N SER A 95 1.29 11.96 4.43
CA SER A 95 0.46 12.37 5.57
C SER A 95 1.08 13.59 6.25
N LYS A 96 0.27 14.31 7.04
CA LYS A 96 0.79 15.44 7.83
C LYS A 96 1.92 15.01 8.75
N LYS A 97 1.78 13.83 9.37
CA LYS A 97 2.80 13.26 10.25
C LYS A 97 4.11 13.06 9.51
N ALA A 98 4.05 12.49 8.30
CA ALA A 98 5.24 12.26 7.49
C ALA A 98 5.88 13.56 7.05
N LYS A 99 5.08 14.53 6.61
CA LYS A 99 5.58 15.85 6.21
C LYS A 99 6.29 16.55 7.35
N ALA A 100 5.71 16.52 8.55
CA ALA A 100 6.32 17.15 9.73
C ALA A 100 7.65 16.50 10.06
N ARG A 101 7.70 15.16 10.04
CA ARG A 101 8.90 14.41 10.38
C ARG A 101 10.05 14.67 9.39
N LEU A 102 9.72 14.84 8.11
CA LEU A 102 10.72 15.06 7.06
C LEU A 102 10.98 16.54 6.75
N GLY A 103 10.33 17.46 7.47
CA GLY A 103 10.59 18.88 7.32
C GLY A 103 9.84 19.57 6.18
N TYR A 104 8.73 19.00 5.71
CA TYR A 104 7.92 19.59 4.65
C TYR A 104 6.76 20.46 5.16
N LEU A 105 6.63 20.59 6.45
CA LEU A 105 5.64 21.48 7.06
C LEU A 105 6.30 22.69 7.68
#